data_d870db007b35b334174d6ddfb21d4029
#
_entry.id   d870db007b35b334174d6ddfb21d4029
#
_cell.length_a   1.000
_cell.length_b   1.000
_cell.length_c   1.000
_cell.angle_alpha   90.00
_cell.angle_beta   90.00
_cell.angle_gamma   90.00
#
_symmetry.space_group_name_H-M   'P 1'
#
loop_
_entity.id
_entity.type
_entity.pdbx_description
1 polymer ?
#
loop_
_entity_poly.entity_id
_entity_poly.type
_entity_poly.pdbx_seq_one_letter_code
_entity_poly.pdbx_strand_id
1 'polypeptide(L)'
;MLTDVANGDSRISLWLRVREFAVPPSMIETATARRAVGDWAGACAAAGIDLDLDMRSLASGHGKELAARVRADLRHLAPDLLRWHMPRIAPDGLLRPGLTITLARYHAAGLDGPDPVHLVARTPPAWANAGQRIGLALWDGSRSGAGTRGHPHPRPSRRYRLDLHRHLWDARRAGELRIRSGSERPPGPRPPGWEEWGAPATERGCAVERWVEEAAIVLRAEGRSTGTVLVRCGTRRRFLMDLDLSPAPDLNLGLDLDLEPSPGSGAEAHTDFGNGSPAPRITAVSGDDGAFTSLPVLPDAATWVLPDLELIRAGAIDVGRLHPLVASALTPGQARSGPPEAPDPAGRPRIVECRGERHRIGLVGGALVALDHDPAELRREELLVELTGTPLPCLRAIDEAHRRPDCLSGVRERLDHGDIPGALAVVEGLLGPEAVLRDGPLRDELESAARRRIAYGLYRAGLADPSRGRVRADVGRRPPRHRRPRVATFF
;
A
#
# COMPACT_ATOMS: atom_id res chain seq x y z
N MET A 1 24.37 -10.41 16.69
CA MET A 1 23.80 -9.18 17.25
C MET A 1 23.61 -8.03 16.25
N LEU A 2 24.55 -7.80 15.31
CA LEU A 2 24.44 -6.71 14.31
C LEU A 2 23.36 -6.92 13.25
N THR A 3 22.99 -8.14 12.90
CA THR A 3 21.96 -8.46 11.89
C THR A 3 20.53 -8.23 12.38
N ASP A 4 20.29 -8.26 13.68
CA ASP A 4 18.98 -8.11 14.30
C ASP A 4 18.49 -6.64 14.35
N VAL A 5 19.41 -5.72 14.62
CA VAL A 5 19.14 -4.28 14.61
C VAL A 5 18.88 -3.82 13.16
N ALA A 6 19.69 -4.29 12.21
CA ALA A 6 19.58 -3.94 10.79
C ALA A 6 18.22 -4.30 10.16
N ASN A 7 17.55 -5.37 10.59
CA ASN A 7 16.23 -5.76 10.05
C ASN A 7 15.06 -4.95 10.62
N GLY A 8 15.12 -4.54 11.89
CA GLY A 8 14.15 -3.62 12.48
C GLY A 8 14.21 -2.26 11.80
N ASP A 9 15.41 -1.72 11.64
CA ASP A 9 15.65 -0.44 10.96
C ASP A 9 15.21 -0.48 9.50
N SER A 10 15.33 -1.63 8.81
CA SER A 10 14.91 -1.77 7.41
C SER A 10 13.38 -1.70 7.23
N ARG A 11 12.57 -2.23 8.17
CA ARG A 11 11.11 -2.12 8.12
C ARG A 11 10.63 -0.70 8.39
N ILE A 12 11.17 -0.07 9.43
CA ILE A 12 10.86 1.33 9.75
C ILE A 12 11.21 2.24 8.57
N SER A 13 12.42 2.09 8.02
CA SER A 13 12.87 2.84 6.83
C SER A 13 11.97 2.60 5.62
N LEU A 14 11.49 1.37 5.39
CA LEU A 14 10.54 1.06 4.33
C LEU A 14 9.23 1.81 4.52
N TRP A 15 8.64 1.79 5.73
CA TRP A 15 7.37 2.46 6.00
C TRP A 15 7.49 3.99 5.95
N LEU A 16 8.60 4.56 6.40
CA LEU A 16 8.88 5.99 6.25
C LEU A 16 8.98 6.38 4.77
N ARG A 17 9.67 5.59 3.94
CA ARG A 17 9.72 5.78 2.49
C ARG A 17 8.35 5.70 1.84
N VAL A 18 7.53 4.72 2.22
CA VAL A 18 6.15 4.59 1.74
C VAL A 18 5.33 5.82 2.12
N ARG A 19 5.48 6.33 3.35
CA ARG A 19 4.77 7.55 3.81
C ARG A 19 5.21 8.78 3.04
N GLU A 20 6.48 8.88 2.69
CA GLU A 20 7.01 10.04 1.98
C GLU A 20 6.66 10.05 0.50
N PHE A 21 6.75 8.91 -0.18
CA PHE A 21 6.67 8.85 -1.64
C PHE A 21 5.41 8.17 -2.18
N ALA A 22 4.89 7.14 -1.51
CA ALA A 22 3.75 6.37 -2.00
C ALA A 22 2.41 6.91 -1.49
N VAL A 23 2.37 7.42 -0.26
CA VAL A 23 1.17 8.01 0.37
C VAL A 23 1.58 9.31 1.07
N PRO A 24 2.02 10.32 0.32
CA PRO A 24 2.49 11.59 0.89
C PRO A 24 1.34 12.37 1.57
N PRO A 25 1.67 13.31 2.47
CA PRO A 25 0.66 14.15 3.15
C PRO A 25 -0.30 14.84 2.18
N SER A 26 0.19 15.36 1.07
CA SER A 26 -0.64 16.02 0.03
C SER A 26 -1.70 15.09 -0.57
N MET A 27 -1.39 13.81 -0.74
CA MET A 27 -2.36 12.80 -1.18
C MET A 27 -3.45 12.59 -0.12
N ILE A 28 -3.06 12.46 1.15
CA ILE A 28 -3.99 12.27 2.28
C ILE A 28 -4.93 13.48 2.40
N GLU A 29 -4.40 14.69 2.35
CA GLU A 29 -5.16 15.93 2.41
C GLU A 29 -6.17 16.02 1.26
N THR A 30 -5.69 15.80 0.02
CA THR A 30 -6.55 15.87 -1.17
C THR A 30 -7.64 14.80 -1.15
N ALA A 31 -7.31 13.55 -0.86
CA ALA A 31 -8.27 12.46 -0.79
C ALA A 31 -9.29 12.68 0.34
N THR A 32 -8.85 13.15 1.50
CA THR A 32 -9.72 13.45 2.64
C THR A 32 -10.67 14.61 2.33
N ALA A 33 -10.19 15.71 1.72
CA ALA A 33 -11.01 16.84 1.32
C ALA A 33 -12.07 16.44 0.29
N ARG A 34 -11.71 15.67 -0.74
CA ARG A 34 -12.63 15.16 -1.75
C ARG A 34 -13.71 14.26 -1.13
N ARG A 35 -13.30 13.36 -0.24
CA ARG A 35 -14.23 12.47 0.47
C ARG A 35 -15.20 13.25 1.35
N ALA A 36 -14.74 14.30 2.04
CA ALA A 36 -15.58 15.13 2.91
C ALA A 36 -16.74 15.81 2.17
N VAL A 37 -16.56 16.14 0.88
CA VAL A 37 -17.62 16.70 0.03
C VAL A 37 -18.38 15.64 -0.78
N GLY A 38 -18.14 14.35 -0.53
CA GLY A 38 -18.81 13.24 -1.22
C GLY A 38 -18.27 12.93 -2.63
N ASP A 39 -17.17 13.54 -3.04
CA ASP A 39 -16.47 13.25 -4.30
C ASP A 39 -15.55 12.02 -4.13
N TRP A 40 -16.17 10.86 -3.99
CA TRP A 40 -15.44 9.59 -3.83
C TRP A 40 -14.60 9.22 -5.06
N ALA A 41 -15.06 9.61 -6.27
CA ALA A 41 -14.31 9.36 -7.50
C ALA A 41 -13.04 10.21 -7.58
N GLY A 42 -13.12 11.48 -7.23
CA GLY A 42 -11.98 12.36 -7.12
C GLY A 42 -11.01 11.94 -6.00
N ALA A 43 -11.53 11.45 -4.88
CA ALA A 43 -10.69 10.87 -3.82
C ALA A 43 -9.91 9.64 -4.30
N CYS A 44 -10.55 8.73 -5.05
CA CYS A 44 -9.87 7.60 -5.68
C CYS A 44 -8.79 8.05 -6.66
N ALA A 45 -9.10 9.02 -7.51
CA ALA A 45 -8.15 9.56 -8.48
C ALA A 45 -6.92 10.17 -7.78
N ALA A 46 -7.12 10.93 -6.70
CA ALA A 46 -6.04 11.50 -5.88
C ALA A 46 -5.13 10.43 -5.28
N ALA A 47 -5.69 9.30 -4.85
CA ALA A 47 -4.93 8.17 -4.31
C ALA A 47 -4.37 7.21 -5.38
N GLY A 48 -4.46 7.55 -6.66
CA GLY A 48 -3.98 6.69 -7.75
C GLY A 48 -4.79 5.40 -7.92
N ILE A 49 -6.09 5.44 -7.61
CA ILE A 49 -7.01 4.32 -7.76
C ILE A 49 -7.92 4.56 -8.97
N ASP A 50 -7.94 3.59 -9.88
CA ASP A 50 -8.81 3.59 -11.06
C ASP A 50 -10.06 2.77 -10.79
N LEU A 51 -11.19 3.24 -11.31
CA LEU A 51 -12.48 2.59 -11.16
C LEU A 51 -12.81 1.82 -12.44
N ASP A 52 -12.74 0.49 -12.37
CA ASP A 52 -13.12 -0.42 -13.47
C ASP A 52 -14.53 -0.99 -13.20
N LEU A 53 -15.46 -0.09 -12.82
CA LEU A 53 -16.81 -0.40 -12.39
C LEU A 53 -17.82 0.41 -13.21
N ASP A 54 -18.72 -0.28 -13.91
CA ASP A 54 -19.91 0.33 -14.48
C ASP A 54 -21.13 0.02 -13.60
N MET A 55 -21.59 1.03 -12.89
CA MET A 55 -22.73 0.90 -11.95
C MET A 55 -24.04 0.60 -12.65
N ARG A 56 -24.19 0.94 -13.95
CA ARG A 56 -25.38 0.63 -14.74
C ARG A 56 -25.38 -0.86 -15.12
N SER A 57 -24.27 -1.32 -15.66
CA SER A 57 -24.08 -2.75 -15.97
C SER A 57 -24.19 -3.63 -14.73
N LEU A 58 -23.68 -3.16 -13.60
CA LEU A 58 -23.86 -3.85 -12.32
C LEU A 58 -25.33 -3.98 -11.92
N ALA A 59 -26.08 -2.88 -12.00
CA ALA A 59 -27.50 -2.89 -11.64
C ALA A 59 -28.35 -3.75 -12.58
N SER A 60 -28.01 -3.83 -13.87
CA SER A 60 -28.70 -4.68 -14.84
C SER A 60 -28.33 -6.16 -14.71
N GLY A 61 -27.06 -6.48 -14.42
CA GLY A 61 -26.57 -7.86 -14.35
C GLY A 61 -26.79 -8.54 -13.00
N HIS A 62 -26.65 -7.81 -11.89
CA HIS A 62 -26.68 -8.35 -10.52
C HIS A 62 -27.77 -7.73 -9.63
N GLY A 63 -28.59 -6.86 -10.18
CA GLY A 63 -29.71 -6.22 -9.47
C GLY A 63 -29.35 -4.89 -8.79
N LYS A 64 -30.42 -4.08 -8.57
CA LYS A 64 -30.29 -2.73 -8.01
C LYS A 64 -29.81 -2.72 -6.55
N GLU A 65 -30.15 -3.73 -5.79
CA GLU A 65 -29.77 -3.85 -4.39
C GLU A 65 -28.26 -4.04 -4.23
N LEU A 66 -27.66 -4.96 -5.00
CA LEU A 66 -26.21 -5.17 -4.99
C LEU A 66 -25.48 -3.90 -5.46
N ALA A 67 -25.98 -3.25 -6.51
CA ALA A 67 -25.42 -1.98 -6.98
C ALA A 67 -25.48 -0.87 -5.91
N ALA A 68 -26.56 -0.82 -5.11
CA ALA A 68 -26.70 0.12 -4.00
C ALA A 68 -25.68 -0.16 -2.88
N ARG A 69 -25.48 -1.43 -2.51
CA ARG A 69 -24.48 -1.86 -1.50
C ARG A 69 -23.05 -1.51 -1.95
N VAL A 70 -22.70 -1.84 -3.19
CA VAL A 70 -21.36 -1.48 -3.75
C VAL A 70 -21.16 0.04 -3.74
N ARG A 71 -22.19 0.80 -4.17
CA ARG A 71 -22.13 2.28 -4.14
C ARG A 71 -21.96 2.82 -2.71
N ALA A 72 -22.61 2.22 -1.73
CA ALA A 72 -22.46 2.60 -0.32
C ALA A 72 -21.03 2.36 0.16
N ASP A 73 -20.43 1.22 -0.17
CA ASP A 73 -19.05 0.93 0.20
C ASP A 73 -18.05 1.89 -0.49
N LEU A 74 -18.25 2.21 -1.78
CA LEU A 74 -17.41 3.17 -2.50
C LEU A 74 -17.49 4.59 -1.92
N ARG A 75 -18.65 5.03 -1.44
CA ARG A 75 -18.81 6.34 -0.79
C ARG A 75 -18.04 6.45 0.53
N HIS A 76 -17.83 5.35 1.20
CA HIS A 76 -17.12 5.30 2.49
C HIS A 76 -15.68 4.79 2.38
N LEU A 77 -15.24 4.49 1.17
CA LEU A 77 -13.85 4.12 0.91
C LEU A 77 -12.92 5.29 1.26
N ALA A 78 -11.88 5.02 2.04
CA ALA A 78 -10.73 5.89 2.24
C ALA A 78 -9.60 5.37 1.33
N PRO A 79 -9.47 5.89 0.10
CA PRO A 79 -8.61 5.28 -0.92
C PRO A 79 -7.12 5.43 -0.62
N ASP A 80 -6.72 6.49 0.03
CA ASP A 80 -5.38 6.75 0.53
C ASP A 80 -5.02 5.80 1.68
N LEU A 81 -5.97 5.52 2.59
CA LEU A 81 -5.81 4.52 3.64
C LEU A 81 -5.72 3.10 3.06
N LEU A 82 -6.57 2.77 2.07
CA LEU A 82 -6.44 1.51 1.33
C LEU A 82 -5.05 1.38 0.71
N ARG A 83 -4.58 2.42 0.00
CA ARG A 83 -3.27 2.43 -0.64
C ARG A 83 -2.12 2.25 0.36
N TRP A 84 -2.25 2.80 1.56
CA TRP A 84 -1.30 2.62 2.65
C TRP A 84 -1.19 1.15 3.05
N HIS A 85 -2.31 0.47 3.22
CA HIS A 85 -2.40 -0.92 3.67
C HIS A 85 -2.34 -1.97 2.55
N MET A 86 -2.01 -1.59 1.32
CA MET A 86 -1.77 -2.56 0.24
C MET A 86 -0.44 -3.31 0.45
N PRO A 87 -0.36 -4.60 0.06
CA PRO A 87 0.87 -5.38 0.16
C PRO A 87 2.02 -4.76 -0.63
N ARG A 88 3.18 -4.68 0.01
CA ARG A 88 4.38 -4.05 -0.55
C ARG A 88 5.56 -4.99 -0.61
N ILE A 89 6.53 -4.66 -1.45
CA ILE A 89 7.78 -5.40 -1.61
C ILE A 89 8.95 -4.58 -1.07
N ALA A 90 9.85 -5.27 -0.33
CA ALA A 90 11.10 -4.67 0.14
C ALA A 90 12.17 -4.72 -0.95
N PRO A 91 13.16 -3.80 -0.91
CA PRO A 91 13.33 -2.72 0.06
C PRO A 91 12.58 -1.43 -0.31
N ASP A 92 12.06 -1.34 -1.54
CA ASP A 92 11.63 -0.07 -2.13
C ASP A 92 10.22 0.38 -1.69
N GLY A 93 9.44 -0.50 -1.04
CA GLY A 93 8.09 -0.18 -0.62
C GLY A 93 7.07 -0.08 -1.76
N LEU A 94 7.41 -0.58 -2.94
CA LEU A 94 6.51 -0.61 -4.09
C LEU A 94 5.34 -1.56 -3.87
N LEU A 95 4.19 -1.29 -4.48
CA LEU A 95 3.05 -2.21 -4.46
C LEU A 95 3.43 -3.55 -5.08
N ARG A 96 3.04 -4.64 -4.43
CA ARG A 96 3.24 -5.98 -5.01
C ARG A 96 2.42 -6.12 -6.28
N PRO A 97 3.02 -6.39 -7.45
CA PRO A 97 2.30 -6.47 -8.72
C PRO A 97 1.49 -7.76 -8.85
N GLY A 98 0.44 -7.70 -9.67
CA GLY A 98 -0.35 -8.87 -10.08
C GLY A 98 -1.20 -9.47 -8.95
N LEU A 99 -1.65 -8.69 -7.98
CA LEU A 99 -2.54 -9.14 -6.92
C LEU A 99 -4.00 -8.81 -7.23
N THR A 100 -4.90 -9.68 -6.74
CA THR A 100 -6.34 -9.41 -6.59
C THR A 100 -6.70 -9.62 -5.13
N ILE A 101 -7.23 -8.58 -4.48
CA ILE A 101 -7.51 -8.51 -3.05
C ILE A 101 -8.98 -8.24 -2.84
N THR A 102 -9.67 -9.04 -2.01
CA THR A 102 -11.07 -8.82 -1.68
C THR A 102 -11.21 -7.68 -0.67
N LEU A 103 -12.02 -6.68 -0.99
CA LEU A 103 -12.43 -5.59 -0.10
C LEU A 103 -13.78 -5.86 0.56
N ALA A 104 -14.74 -6.42 -0.19
CA ALA A 104 -16.05 -6.78 0.31
C ALA A 104 -16.60 -7.99 -0.44
N ARG A 105 -17.48 -8.76 0.23
CA ARG A 105 -18.23 -9.88 -0.35
C ARG A 105 -19.71 -9.56 -0.27
N TYR A 106 -20.40 -9.77 -1.37
CA TYR A 106 -21.84 -9.53 -1.48
C TYR A 106 -22.53 -10.84 -1.85
N HIS A 107 -23.35 -11.33 -0.95
CA HIS A 107 -24.29 -12.42 -1.25
C HIS A 107 -25.52 -11.78 -1.87
N ALA A 108 -25.89 -12.21 -3.05
CA ALA A 108 -27.11 -11.75 -3.72
C ALA A 108 -28.28 -12.57 -3.20
N ALA A 109 -29.26 -11.90 -2.58
CA ALA A 109 -30.51 -12.54 -2.25
C ALA A 109 -31.26 -12.90 -3.55
N GLY A 110 -31.54 -14.20 -3.75
CA GLY A 110 -32.33 -14.66 -4.90
C GLY A 110 -31.55 -15.05 -6.17
N LEU A 111 -30.24 -15.01 -6.17
CA LEU A 111 -29.44 -15.69 -7.19
C LEU A 111 -29.07 -17.06 -6.62
N ASP A 112 -29.56 -18.13 -7.26
CA ASP A 112 -29.25 -19.52 -6.95
C ASP A 112 -27.76 -19.90 -7.27
N GLY A 113 -26.87 -18.92 -7.25
CA GLY A 113 -25.44 -19.09 -7.47
C GLY A 113 -24.67 -19.24 -6.16
N PRO A 114 -23.82 -20.26 -6.03
CA PRO A 114 -23.08 -20.55 -4.80
C PRO A 114 -21.99 -19.50 -4.47
N ASP A 115 -21.60 -18.67 -5.42
CA ASP A 115 -20.45 -17.81 -5.27
C ASP A 115 -20.82 -16.33 -5.05
N PRO A 116 -20.29 -15.68 -3.99
CA PRO A 116 -20.50 -14.26 -3.73
C PRO A 116 -19.81 -13.39 -4.79
N VAL A 117 -20.40 -12.24 -5.09
CA VAL A 117 -19.73 -11.18 -5.87
C VAL A 117 -18.79 -10.42 -4.95
N HIS A 118 -17.56 -10.21 -5.39
CA HIS A 118 -16.54 -9.53 -4.63
C HIS A 118 -16.22 -8.14 -5.22
N LEU A 119 -16.17 -7.11 -4.37
CA LEU A 119 -15.44 -5.89 -4.68
C LEU A 119 -13.96 -6.18 -4.46
N VAL A 120 -13.13 -5.96 -5.48
CA VAL A 120 -11.70 -6.29 -5.42
C VAL A 120 -10.84 -5.09 -5.77
N ALA A 121 -9.69 -4.99 -5.10
CA ALA A 121 -8.57 -4.13 -5.48
C ALA A 121 -7.54 -4.98 -6.25
N ARG A 122 -7.09 -4.47 -7.40
CA ARG A 122 -6.11 -5.16 -8.26
C ARG A 122 -4.88 -4.30 -8.45
N THR A 123 -3.71 -4.91 -8.37
CA THR A 123 -2.46 -4.28 -8.82
C THR A 123 -2.10 -4.82 -10.21
N PRO A 124 -1.63 -3.97 -11.13
CA PRO A 124 -1.26 -4.41 -12.48
C PRO A 124 -0.11 -5.41 -12.45
N PRO A 125 0.11 -6.19 -13.52
CA PRO A 125 1.28 -7.04 -13.65
C PRO A 125 2.57 -6.21 -13.67
N ALA A 126 3.72 -6.83 -13.33
CA ALA A 126 4.99 -6.12 -13.18
C ALA A 126 5.42 -5.30 -14.42
N TRP A 127 5.11 -5.78 -15.63
CA TRP A 127 5.43 -5.07 -16.86
C TRP A 127 4.55 -3.83 -17.13
N ALA A 128 3.38 -3.75 -16.47
CA ALA A 128 2.44 -2.62 -16.55
C ALA A 128 2.32 -1.87 -15.21
N ASN A 129 3.26 -2.06 -14.29
CA ASN A 129 3.25 -1.48 -12.94
C ASN A 129 3.68 0.01 -12.95
N ALA A 130 3.05 0.78 -13.83
CA ALA A 130 3.34 2.19 -13.97
C ALA A 130 2.61 3.01 -12.91
N GLY A 131 3.35 3.84 -12.20
CA GLY A 131 2.78 4.79 -11.25
C GLY A 131 2.07 4.12 -10.08
N GLN A 132 2.36 2.86 -9.80
CA GLN A 132 1.83 2.15 -8.63
C GLN A 132 0.30 2.28 -8.51
N ARG A 133 -0.41 2.09 -9.62
CA ARG A 133 -1.87 2.26 -9.67
C ARG A 133 -2.59 1.03 -9.14
N ILE A 134 -3.80 1.24 -8.63
CA ILE A 134 -4.69 0.20 -8.10
C ILE A 134 -6.00 0.29 -8.90
N GLY A 135 -6.50 -0.83 -9.43
CA GLY A 135 -7.81 -0.89 -10.08
C GLY A 135 -8.86 -1.43 -9.11
N LEU A 136 -10.02 -0.79 -8.98
CA LEU A 136 -11.18 -1.33 -8.29
C LEU A 136 -12.12 -1.95 -9.32
N ALA A 137 -12.48 -3.23 -9.11
CA ALA A 137 -13.33 -3.99 -10.01
C ALA A 137 -14.26 -4.92 -9.22
N LEU A 138 -15.21 -5.51 -9.93
CA LEU A 138 -15.97 -6.65 -9.41
C LEU A 138 -15.38 -7.96 -9.92
N TRP A 139 -15.51 -8.98 -9.10
CA TRP A 139 -15.17 -10.36 -9.43
C TRP A 139 -16.34 -11.25 -9.00
N ASP A 140 -16.92 -11.97 -9.95
CA ASP A 140 -18.12 -12.83 -9.79
C ASP A 140 -17.81 -14.31 -10.11
N GLY A 141 -16.54 -14.68 -10.13
CA GLY A 141 -16.13 -16.04 -10.53
C GLY A 141 -16.03 -16.23 -12.05
N SER A 142 -16.63 -15.36 -12.84
CA SER A 142 -16.56 -15.44 -14.31
C SER A 142 -15.18 -15.06 -14.84
N ARG A 143 -14.74 -15.71 -15.93
CA ARG A 143 -13.50 -15.35 -16.64
C ARG A 143 -13.66 -14.15 -17.58
N SER A 144 -14.90 -13.67 -17.75
CA SER A 144 -15.27 -12.69 -18.78
C SER A 144 -15.32 -11.26 -18.29
N GLY A 145 -15.08 -10.99 -16.98
CA GLY A 145 -15.16 -9.65 -16.41
C GLY A 145 -14.19 -8.67 -17.05
N ALA A 146 -14.64 -7.41 -17.22
CA ALA A 146 -13.80 -6.30 -17.63
C ALA A 146 -12.59 -6.20 -16.69
N GLY A 147 -11.38 -6.04 -17.24
CA GLY A 147 -10.12 -5.96 -16.46
C GLY A 147 -9.51 -7.30 -16.03
N THR A 148 -10.13 -8.47 -16.35
CA THR A 148 -9.50 -9.78 -16.09
C THR A 148 -8.57 -10.22 -17.21
N ARG A 149 -8.71 -9.65 -18.42
CA ARG A 149 -7.85 -9.99 -19.58
C ARG A 149 -6.42 -9.51 -19.32
N GLY A 150 -5.48 -10.47 -19.34
CA GLY A 150 -4.06 -10.18 -19.12
C GLY A 150 -3.62 -10.05 -17.65
N HIS A 151 -4.53 -10.15 -16.67
CA HIS A 151 -4.13 -10.16 -15.26
C HIS A 151 -3.60 -11.54 -14.86
N PRO A 152 -2.38 -11.64 -14.24
CA PRO A 152 -1.74 -12.92 -13.95
C PRO A 152 -2.49 -13.75 -12.91
N HIS A 153 -3.18 -13.09 -11.95
CA HIS A 153 -3.94 -13.75 -10.90
C HIS A 153 -5.30 -13.09 -10.74
N PRO A 154 -6.27 -13.42 -11.62
CA PRO A 154 -7.60 -12.79 -11.60
C PRO A 154 -8.44 -13.18 -10.38
N ARG A 155 -8.17 -14.35 -9.78
CA ARG A 155 -8.87 -14.81 -8.59
C ARG A 155 -8.38 -14.08 -7.34
N PRO A 156 -9.30 -13.69 -6.42
CA PRO A 156 -8.93 -13.10 -5.15
C PRO A 156 -7.96 -13.99 -4.34
N SER A 157 -6.95 -13.37 -3.78
CA SER A 157 -5.98 -14.04 -2.94
C SER A 157 -6.55 -14.36 -1.57
N ARG A 158 -6.40 -15.59 -1.11
CA ARG A 158 -6.83 -16.02 0.23
C ARG A 158 -5.94 -15.43 1.34
N ARG A 159 -4.74 -15.00 0.99
CA ARG A 159 -3.77 -14.39 1.90
C ARG A 159 -4.05 -12.91 2.17
N TYR A 160 -4.65 -12.21 1.20
CA TYR A 160 -4.91 -10.78 1.29
C TYR A 160 -6.41 -10.54 1.30
N ARG A 161 -7.04 -10.65 2.48
CA ARG A 161 -8.47 -10.55 2.69
C ARG A 161 -8.83 -9.29 3.48
N LEU A 162 -8.94 -8.16 2.78
CA LEU A 162 -9.35 -6.90 3.37
C LEU A 162 -10.87 -6.80 3.62
N ASP A 163 -11.66 -7.76 3.13
CA ASP A 163 -13.06 -7.92 3.50
C ASP A 163 -13.25 -8.22 4.99
N LEU A 164 -12.27 -8.87 5.61
CA LEU A 164 -12.24 -9.14 7.05
C LEU A 164 -11.59 -8.00 7.86
N HIS A 165 -10.97 -7.03 7.19
CA HIS A 165 -10.22 -5.93 7.79
C HIS A 165 -10.70 -4.58 7.24
N ARG A 166 -12.02 -4.35 7.28
CA ARG A 166 -12.62 -3.14 6.73
C ARG A 166 -12.10 -1.85 7.38
N HIS A 167 -11.67 -1.91 8.63
CA HIS A 167 -11.05 -0.79 9.33
C HIS A 167 -9.78 -0.24 8.65
N LEU A 168 -9.19 -0.97 7.70
CA LEU A 168 -8.00 -0.56 6.94
C LEU A 168 -8.35 0.22 5.66
N TRP A 169 -9.64 0.38 5.32
CA TRP A 169 -10.04 1.08 4.09
C TRP A 169 -11.44 1.72 4.14
N ASP A 170 -12.34 1.31 5.04
CA ASP A 170 -13.69 1.84 5.20
C ASP A 170 -13.71 2.86 6.34
N ALA A 171 -13.96 4.13 6.02
CA ALA A 171 -13.93 5.22 6.98
C ALA A 171 -14.92 5.04 8.15
N ARG A 172 -16.05 4.34 7.93
CA ARG A 172 -17.05 4.07 9.00
C ARG A 172 -16.48 3.13 10.07
N ARG A 173 -15.53 2.28 9.69
CA ARG A 173 -14.99 1.23 10.53
C ARG A 173 -13.59 1.52 11.03
N ALA A 174 -13.04 2.67 10.70
CA ALA A 174 -11.67 3.06 11.11
C ALA A 174 -11.50 3.07 12.64
N GLY A 175 -12.54 3.34 13.43
CA GLY A 175 -12.51 3.27 14.88
C GLY A 175 -12.17 1.87 15.42
N GLU A 176 -12.47 0.79 14.68
CA GLU A 176 -12.10 -0.58 15.06
C GLU A 176 -10.58 -0.81 15.11
N LEU A 177 -9.79 0.08 14.45
CA LEU A 177 -8.33 0.03 14.51
C LEU A 177 -7.81 -0.03 15.94
N ARG A 178 -8.43 0.68 16.88
CA ARG A 178 -8.03 0.71 18.27
C ARG A 178 -7.96 -0.69 18.88
N ILE A 179 -8.99 -1.49 18.67
CA ILE A 179 -9.09 -2.86 19.19
C ILE A 179 -8.33 -3.82 18.27
N ARG A 180 -8.60 -3.75 16.94
CA ARG A 180 -8.08 -4.70 15.96
C ARG A 180 -6.58 -4.59 15.71
N SER A 181 -5.95 -3.45 15.99
CA SER A 181 -4.49 -3.28 15.89
C SER A 181 -3.73 -3.91 17.06
N GLY A 182 -4.39 -4.17 18.19
CA GLY A 182 -3.72 -4.58 19.43
C GLY A 182 -2.95 -3.45 20.09
N SER A 183 -3.30 -2.17 19.82
CA SER A 183 -2.58 -1.02 20.38
C SER A 183 -2.71 -0.91 21.91
N GLU A 184 -3.82 -1.38 22.45
CA GLU A 184 -4.11 -1.33 23.90
C GLU A 184 -3.59 -2.57 24.66
N ARG A 185 -3.11 -3.57 23.95
CA ARG A 185 -2.57 -4.78 24.57
C ARG A 185 -1.05 -4.69 24.71
N PRO A 186 -0.51 -4.99 25.91
CA PRO A 186 0.92 -5.23 26.01
C PRO A 186 1.28 -6.44 25.12
N PRO A 187 2.52 -6.49 24.61
CA PRO A 187 2.99 -7.68 23.88
C PRO A 187 2.73 -8.92 24.75
N GLY A 188 1.84 -9.79 24.27
CA GLY A 188 1.50 -11.02 24.99
C GLY A 188 2.68 -12.00 25.07
N PRO A 189 2.62 -13.00 25.97
CA PRO A 189 3.60 -14.07 25.98
C PRO A 189 3.60 -14.77 24.62
N ARG A 190 4.79 -15.03 24.10
CA ARG A 190 4.95 -15.79 22.86
C ARG A 190 4.48 -17.23 23.05
N PRO A 191 3.91 -17.87 22.01
CA PRO A 191 3.53 -19.27 22.09
C PRO A 191 4.70 -20.16 22.55
N PRO A 192 4.44 -21.23 23.31
CA PRO A 192 5.46 -22.19 23.69
C PRO A 192 6.22 -22.71 22.47
N GLY A 193 7.54 -22.83 22.57
CA GLY A 193 8.40 -23.26 21.46
C GLY A 193 8.81 -22.20 20.47
N TRP A 194 8.37 -20.93 20.64
CA TRP A 194 8.73 -19.84 19.73
C TRP A 194 10.25 -19.61 19.64
N GLU A 195 10.96 -19.79 20.75
CA GLU A 195 12.41 -19.59 20.83
C GLU A 195 13.20 -20.73 20.20
N GLU A 196 12.67 -21.97 20.32
CA GLU A 196 13.27 -23.18 19.74
C GLU A 196 13.22 -23.15 18.20
N TRP A 197 12.33 -22.37 17.62
CA TRP A 197 12.16 -22.29 16.18
C TRP A 197 13.20 -21.38 15.50
N GLY A 198 14.21 -20.92 16.23
CA GLY A 198 15.32 -20.13 15.67
C GLY A 198 14.82 -18.88 14.95
N ALA A 199 13.92 -18.14 15.61
CA ALA A 199 13.26 -16.96 15.04
C ALA A 199 14.27 -15.89 14.61
N PRO A 200 14.45 -15.62 13.30
CA PRO A 200 15.23 -14.47 12.88
C PRO A 200 14.46 -13.17 13.17
N ALA A 201 15.18 -12.07 13.16
CA ALA A 201 14.68 -10.73 13.41
C ALA A 201 13.45 -10.33 12.58
N THR A 202 13.22 -10.97 11.42
CA THR A 202 12.04 -10.77 10.57
C THR A 202 10.71 -11.07 11.26
N GLU A 203 10.72 -11.78 12.39
CA GLU A 203 9.50 -12.14 13.13
C GLU A 203 9.11 -11.13 14.20
N ARG A 204 9.92 -10.12 14.45
CA ARG A 204 9.59 -9.05 15.41
C ARG A 204 8.36 -8.23 15.00
N GLY A 205 8.00 -8.28 13.71
CA GLY A 205 6.80 -7.62 13.21
C GLY A 205 5.52 -8.47 13.23
N CYS A 206 5.55 -9.73 13.76
CA CYS A 206 4.35 -10.56 13.85
C CYS A 206 3.48 -10.13 15.03
N ALA A 207 2.17 -10.08 14.80
CA ALA A 207 1.15 -9.70 15.81
C ALA A 207 0.53 -10.96 16.44
N VAL A 208 1.37 -11.80 17.05
CA VAL A 208 0.98 -13.13 17.56
C VAL A 208 -0.15 -13.05 18.57
N GLU A 209 -0.18 -11.99 19.36
CA GLU A 209 -1.20 -11.71 20.38
C GLU A 209 -2.62 -11.58 19.81
N ARG A 210 -2.75 -11.33 18.50
CA ARG A 210 -4.04 -11.20 17.81
C ARG A 210 -4.45 -12.41 16.99
N TRP A 211 -3.54 -13.34 16.73
CA TRP A 211 -3.77 -14.43 15.77
C TRP A 211 -5.00 -15.26 16.09
N VAL A 212 -5.24 -15.56 17.37
CA VAL A 212 -6.36 -16.39 17.83
C VAL A 212 -7.70 -15.73 17.50
N GLU A 213 -7.87 -14.48 17.84
CA GLU A 213 -9.10 -13.71 17.57
C GLU A 213 -9.32 -13.51 16.08
N GLU A 214 -8.27 -13.19 15.36
CA GLU A 214 -8.32 -13.01 13.92
C GLU A 214 -8.59 -14.32 13.17
N ALA A 215 -8.05 -15.44 13.63
CA ALA A 215 -8.35 -16.76 13.09
C ALA A 215 -9.80 -17.18 13.39
N ALA A 216 -10.33 -16.82 14.54
CA ALA A 216 -11.76 -17.01 14.85
C ALA A 216 -12.65 -16.24 13.87
N ILE A 217 -12.28 -15.00 13.52
CA ILE A 217 -13.01 -14.22 12.48
C ILE A 217 -12.94 -14.93 11.13
N VAL A 218 -11.78 -15.48 10.75
CA VAL A 218 -11.63 -16.25 9.51
C VAL A 218 -12.53 -17.46 9.48
N LEU A 219 -12.55 -18.28 10.55
CA LEU A 219 -13.41 -19.48 10.64
C LEU A 219 -14.88 -19.12 10.56
N ARG A 220 -15.33 -18.12 11.33
CA ARG A 220 -16.73 -17.65 11.27
C ARG A 220 -17.13 -17.15 9.87
N ALA A 221 -16.24 -16.45 9.19
CA ALA A 221 -16.47 -15.98 7.82
C ALA A 221 -16.54 -17.11 6.78
N GLU A 222 -16.00 -18.30 7.11
CA GLU A 222 -16.11 -19.53 6.33
C GLU A 222 -17.28 -20.43 6.83
N GLY A 223 -18.13 -19.95 7.77
CA GLY A 223 -19.24 -20.70 8.34
C GLY A 223 -18.81 -21.85 9.27
N ARG A 224 -17.65 -21.77 9.88
CA ARG A 224 -17.05 -22.83 10.71
C ARG A 224 -16.94 -22.38 12.17
N SER A 225 -17.28 -23.28 13.10
CA SER A 225 -17.07 -23.09 14.54
C SER A 225 -15.77 -23.74 15.03
N THR A 226 -15.21 -24.69 14.28
CA THR A 226 -13.98 -25.39 14.63
C THR A 226 -13.10 -25.53 13.41
N GLY A 227 -11.79 -25.65 13.60
CA GLY A 227 -10.87 -26.03 12.54
C GLY A 227 -9.48 -25.44 12.64
N THR A 228 -8.67 -25.81 11.65
CA THR A 228 -7.28 -25.41 11.52
C THR A 228 -7.17 -24.22 10.59
N VAL A 229 -6.45 -23.19 11.01
CA VAL A 229 -6.09 -22.00 10.22
C VAL A 229 -4.61 -22.00 9.95
N LEU A 230 -4.22 -21.79 8.69
CA LEU A 230 -2.83 -21.65 8.28
C LEU A 230 -2.35 -20.22 8.49
N VAL A 231 -1.31 -20.03 9.30
CA VAL A 231 -0.59 -18.75 9.46
C VAL A 231 0.70 -18.78 8.64
N ARG A 232 0.98 -17.73 7.88
CA ARG A 232 2.16 -17.63 7.00
C ARG A 232 3.02 -16.45 7.40
N CYS A 233 4.16 -16.73 8.03
CA CYS A 233 5.15 -15.71 8.39
C CYS A 233 6.26 -15.66 7.34
N GLY A 234 6.21 -14.62 6.49
CA GLY A 234 7.18 -14.48 5.41
C GLY A 234 7.05 -15.55 4.31
N THR A 235 8.19 -15.95 3.75
CA THR A 235 8.24 -16.86 2.59
C THR A 235 8.39 -18.34 2.95
N ARG A 236 8.88 -18.65 4.13
CA ARG A 236 9.30 -20.01 4.49
C ARG A 236 8.58 -20.61 5.69
N ARG A 237 8.04 -19.77 6.58
CA ARG A 237 7.48 -20.25 7.84
C ARG A 237 5.98 -20.34 7.80
N ARG A 238 5.47 -21.44 8.31
CA ARG A 238 4.05 -21.74 8.40
C ARG A 238 3.75 -22.32 9.76
N PHE A 239 2.59 -21.94 10.28
CA PHE A 239 2.04 -22.48 11.51
C PHE A 239 0.61 -22.94 11.24
N LEU A 240 0.24 -24.05 11.85
CA LEU A 240 -1.14 -24.49 11.95
C LEU A 240 -1.67 -24.08 13.30
N MET A 241 -2.82 -23.44 13.31
CA MET A 241 -3.52 -23.03 14.52
C MET A 241 -4.86 -23.73 14.57
N ASP A 242 -5.01 -24.61 15.55
CA ASP A 242 -6.27 -25.34 15.80
C ASP A 242 -7.10 -24.56 16.79
N LEU A 243 -8.35 -24.29 16.43
CA LEU A 243 -9.32 -23.52 17.20
C LEU A 243 -10.63 -24.27 17.32
N ASP A 244 -11.21 -24.20 18.51
CA ASP A 244 -12.58 -24.59 18.79
C ASP A 244 -13.34 -23.38 19.34
N LEU A 245 -14.31 -22.89 18.57
CA LEU A 245 -15.16 -21.74 18.90
C LEU A 245 -16.54 -22.21 19.37
N SER A 246 -16.74 -23.53 19.56
CA SER A 246 -17.97 -24.08 20.12
C SER A 246 -18.17 -23.49 21.52
N PRO A 247 -19.37 -23.05 21.88
CA PRO A 247 -19.65 -22.68 23.27
C PRO A 247 -19.31 -23.90 24.15
N ALA A 248 -18.64 -23.66 25.27
CA ALA A 248 -18.44 -24.71 26.26
C ALA A 248 -19.78 -25.39 26.55
N PRO A 249 -19.84 -26.73 26.58
CA PRO A 249 -21.09 -27.40 26.97
C PRO A 249 -21.48 -26.82 28.32
N ASP A 250 -22.67 -26.20 28.38
CA ASP A 250 -23.26 -25.76 29.62
C ASP A 250 -23.30 -26.99 30.54
N LEU A 251 -22.37 -27.02 31.49
CA LEU A 251 -22.50 -27.87 32.66
C LEU A 251 -23.67 -27.29 33.43
N ASN A 252 -24.86 -27.73 33.08
CA ASN A 252 -26.11 -27.47 33.82
C ASN A 252 -25.94 -28.07 35.22
N LEU A 253 -25.23 -27.38 36.09
CA LEU A 253 -25.39 -27.51 37.52
C LEU A 253 -26.64 -26.71 37.85
N GLY A 254 -27.75 -27.46 37.95
CA GLY A 254 -29.06 -26.91 38.32
C GLY A 254 -28.93 -26.11 39.61
N LEU A 255 -29.02 -24.81 39.49
CA LEU A 255 -29.38 -23.87 40.53
C LEU A 255 -30.35 -22.88 39.89
N ASP A 256 -31.65 -23.17 40.13
CA ASP A 256 -32.72 -22.19 39.93
C ASP A 256 -32.41 -20.94 40.78
N LEU A 257 -32.13 -19.84 40.11
CA LEU A 257 -32.21 -18.52 40.70
C LEU A 257 -32.99 -17.62 39.73
N ASP A 258 -34.27 -17.40 40.09
CA ASP A 258 -35.12 -16.39 39.52
C ASP A 258 -34.47 -15.02 39.64
N LEU A 259 -34.09 -14.39 38.53
CA LEU A 259 -33.74 -12.99 38.46
C LEU A 259 -34.32 -12.37 37.19
N GLU A 260 -35.30 -11.46 37.42
CA GLU A 260 -35.96 -10.62 36.43
C GLU A 260 -34.97 -9.79 35.59
N PRO A 261 -35.23 -9.60 34.27
CA PRO A 261 -34.34 -8.84 33.41
C PRO A 261 -34.57 -7.33 33.55
N SER A 262 -33.55 -6.59 33.94
CA SER A 262 -33.51 -5.13 33.82
C SER A 262 -33.17 -4.71 32.37
N PRO A 263 -33.88 -3.74 31.77
CA PRO A 263 -33.59 -3.24 30.44
C PRO A 263 -32.57 -2.10 30.47
N GLY A 264 -31.48 -2.24 29.77
CA GLY A 264 -30.61 -1.14 29.45
C GLY A 264 -29.11 -1.39 29.65
N SER A 265 -28.50 -2.03 28.71
CA SER A 265 -27.04 -1.86 28.45
C SER A 265 -26.73 -2.36 27.06
N GLY A 266 -26.30 -1.44 26.19
CA GLY A 266 -25.74 -1.77 24.89
C GLY A 266 -24.46 -2.59 25.07
N ALA A 267 -24.55 -3.90 24.92
CA ALA A 267 -23.41 -4.80 24.98
C ALA A 267 -22.64 -4.72 23.67
N GLU A 268 -21.54 -3.98 23.70
CA GLU A 268 -20.45 -4.18 22.74
C GLU A 268 -19.93 -5.61 22.92
N ALA A 269 -19.97 -6.39 21.85
CA ALA A 269 -19.55 -7.78 21.88
C ALA A 269 -18.02 -7.89 22.03
N HIS A 270 -17.54 -7.75 23.25
CA HIS A 270 -16.23 -8.27 23.66
C HIS A 270 -16.37 -9.80 23.66
N THR A 271 -15.71 -10.47 22.73
CA THR A 271 -15.50 -11.91 22.79
C THR A 271 -14.49 -12.20 23.90
N ASP A 272 -14.97 -12.28 25.12
CA ASP A 272 -14.23 -12.87 26.23
C ASP A 272 -14.20 -14.38 25.99
N PHE A 273 -13.03 -14.98 25.80
CA PHE A 273 -12.87 -16.43 25.77
C PHE A 273 -13.08 -16.95 27.19
N GLY A 274 -14.35 -17.28 27.48
CA GLY A 274 -14.76 -17.79 28.78
C GLY A 274 -13.94 -19.05 29.16
N ASN A 275 -13.69 -19.15 30.44
CA ASN A 275 -12.97 -20.17 31.17
C ASN A 275 -13.52 -21.60 30.91
N GLY A 276 -13.21 -22.19 29.75
CA GLY A 276 -13.67 -23.55 29.41
C GLY A 276 -13.35 -24.03 27.99
N SER A 277 -12.98 -23.10 27.07
CA SER A 277 -12.52 -23.52 25.73
C SER A 277 -11.08 -24.05 25.80
N PRO A 278 -10.75 -25.17 25.11
CA PRO A 278 -9.41 -25.66 25.05
C PRO A 278 -8.48 -24.60 24.47
N ALA A 279 -7.34 -24.40 25.13
CA ALA A 279 -6.35 -23.42 24.69
C ALA A 279 -5.96 -23.67 23.22
N PRO A 280 -5.85 -22.62 22.40
CA PRO A 280 -5.49 -22.76 20.99
C PRO A 280 -4.15 -23.44 20.85
N ARG A 281 -4.06 -24.45 19.97
CA ARG A 281 -2.81 -25.17 19.70
C ARG A 281 -2.16 -24.58 18.46
N ILE A 282 -0.93 -24.10 18.60
CA ILE A 282 -0.12 -23.58 17.47
C ILE A 282 1.04 -24.55 17.23
N THR A 283 1.17 -25.05 16.00
CA THR A 283 2.21 -26.02 15.60
C THR A 283 2.96 -25.49 14.38
N ALA A 284 4.29 -25.43 14.45
CA ALA A 284 5.12 -25.14 13.29
C ALA A 284 5.10 -26.29 12.29
N VAL A 285 4.97 -25.98 11.00
CA VAL A 285 4.95 -26.99 9.95
C VAL A 285 5.91 -26.67 8.82
N SER A 286 6.54 -27.72 8.30
CA SER A 286 7.36 -27.66 7.10
C SER A 286 6.60 -28.35 5.97
N GLY A 287 6.55 -27.74 4.80
CA GLY A 287 5.87 -28.33 3.64
C GLY A 287 5.69 -27.32 2.51
N ASP A 288 5.36 -27.82 1.34
CA ASP A 288 5.03 -26.99 0.19
C ASP A 288 3.60 -26.43 0.31
N ASP A 289 3.36 -25.30 -0.39
CA ASP A 289 2.05 -24.64 -0.43
C ASP A 289 0.90 -25.57 -0.87
N GLY A 290 1.22 -26.61 -1.64
CA GLY A 290 0.27 -27.63 -2.11
C GLY A 290 -0.39 -28.43 -0.99
N ALA A 291 0.32 -28.72 0.10
CA ALA A 291 -0.19 -29.55 1.20
C ALA A 291 -1.31 -28.86 2.01
N PHE A 292 -1.38 -27.51 1.97
CA PHE A 292 -2.28 -26.71 2.81
C PHE A 292 -3.32 -25.90 2.02
N THR A 293 -3.55 -26.29 0.76
CA THR A 293 -4.43 -25.51 -0.16
C THR A 293 -5.89 -25.46 0.28
N SER A 294 -6.37 -26.43 1.04
CA SER A 294 -7.75 -26.50 1.54
C SER A 294 -7.99 -25.70 2.82
N LEU A 295 -6.93 -25.35 3.56
CA LEU A 295 -7.07 -24.67 4.85
C LEU A 295 -7.41 -23.20 4.69
N PRO A 296 -8.24 -22.62 5.57
CA PRO A 296 -8.34 -21.17 5.74
C PRO A 296 -6.95 -20.57 6.03
N VAL A 297 -6.67 -19.39 5.50
CA VAL A 297 -5.38 -18.70 5.69
C VAL A 297 -5.62 -17.45 6.50
N LEU A 298 -4.84 -17.26 7.58
CA LEU A 298 -4.84 -16.02 8.33
C LEU A 298 -4.35 -14.88 7.41
N PRO A 299 -5.14 -13.81 7.21
CA PRO A 299 -4.73 -12.71 6.36
C PRO A 299 -3.45 -12.03 6.85
N ASP A 300 -2.63 -11.56 5.91
CA ASP A 300 -1.39 -10.86 6.26
C ASP A 300 -1.64 -9.62 7.15
N ALA A 301 -2.76 -8.92 6.97
CA ALA A 301 -3.17 -7.80 7.82
C ALA A 301 -3.38 -8.20 9.29
N ALA A 302 -3.71 -9.45 9.55
CA ALA A 302 -3.82 -10.02 10.89
C ALA A 302 -2.49 -10.63 11.39
N THR A 303 -1.69 -11.13 10.45
CA THR A 303 -0.43 -11.80 10.78
C THR A 303 0.63 -10.83 11.29
N TRP A 304 0.66 -9.61 10.74
CA TRP A 304 1.70 -8.62 11.01
C TRP A 304 1.19 -7.46 11.86
N VAL A 305 2.10 -6.84 12.61
CA VAL A 305 1.85 -5.54 13.25
C VAL A 305 1.59 -4.52 12.16
N LEU A 306 0.55 -3.70 12.33
CA LEU A 306 0.20 -2.66 11.36
C LEU A 306 1.33 -1.61 11.25
N PRO A 307 1.61 -1.10 10.05
CA PRO A 307 2.68 -0.14 9.81
C PRO A 307 2.62 1.09 10.72
N ASP A 308 1.43 1.67 10.89
CA ASP A 308 1.25 2.85 11.74
C ASP A 308 1.63 2.57 13.20
N LEU A 309 1.20 1.43 13.74
CA LEU A 309 1.50 1.03 15.10
C LEU A 309 3.01 0.75 15.29
N GLU A 310 3.64 0.17 14.27
CA GLU A 310 5.09 -0.07 14.26
C GLU A 310 5.87 1.25 14.29
N LEU A 311 5.48 2.22 13.46
CA LEU A 311 6.07 3.56 13.42
C LEU A 311 5.85 4.34 14.72
N ILE A 312 4.64 4.27 15.31
CA ILE A 312 4.33 4.91 16.60
C ILE A 312 5.18 4.31 17.72
N ARG A 313 5.25 2.98 17.81
CA ARG A 313 6.03 2.28 18.85
C ARG A 313 7.54 2.56 18.73
N ALA A 314 8.02 2.76 17.53
CA ALA A 314 9.41 3.13 17.27
C ALA A 314 9.71 4.62 17.48
N GLY A 315 8.69 5.46 17.73
CA GLY A 315 8.85 6.91 17.78
C GLY A 315 9.31 7.52 16.44
N ALA A 316 9.07 6.81 15.33
CA ALA A 316 9.58 7.18 14.01
C ALA A 316 8.64 8.09 13.23
N ILE A 317 7.43 8.34 13.72
CA ILE A 317 6.45 9.20 13.07
C ILE A 317 5.77 10.11 14.08
N ASP A 318 5.59 11.37 13.72
CA ASP A 318 4.76 12.31 14.46
C ASP A 318 3.27 12.03 14.22
N VAL A 319 2.42 12.20 15.25
CA VAL A 319 0.97 11.99 15.17
C VAL A 319 0.31 12.83 14.07
N GLY A 320 0.83 14.04 13.82
CA GLY A 320 0.37 14.94 12.76
C GLY A 320 0.60 14.38 11.35
N ARG A 321 1.54 13.47 11.18
CA ARG A 321 1.85 12.80 9.91
C ARG A 321 1.07 11.50 9.68
N LEU A 322 0.33 11.01 10.68
CA LEU A 322 -0.56 9.87 10.52
C LEU A 322 -1.78 10.25 9.67
N HIS A 323 -2.38 9.23 9.05
CA HIS A 323 -3.70 9.43 8.43
C HIS A 323 -4.72 9.88 9.48
N PRO A 324 -5.61 10.86 9.23
CA PRO A 324 -6.54 11.39 10.24
C PRO A 324 -7.39 10.34 10.95
N LEU A 325 -7.89 9.34 10.20
CA LEU A 325 -8.67 8.23 10.76
C LEU A 325 -7.83 7.32 11.67
N VAL A 326 -6.56 7.13 11.35
CA VAL A 326 -5.61 6.33 12.16
C VAL A 326 -5.24 7.08 13.43
N ALA A 327 -4.90 8.36 13.32
CA ALA A 327 -4.58 9.21 14.48
C ALA A 327 -5.75 9.26 15.47
N SER A 328 -6.98 9.45 14.97
CA SER A 328 -8.19 9.44 15.80
C SER A 328 -8.40 8.11 16.54
N ALA A 329 -8.04 6.98 15.92
CA ALA A 329 -8.24 5.65 16.49
C ALA A 329 -7.11 5.24 17.45
N LEU A 330 -5.84 5.48 17.08
CA LEU A 330 -4.68 4.97 17.81
C LEU A 330 -4.10 5.95 18.85
N THR A 331 -4.33 7.25 18.67
CA THR A 331 -3.80 8.30 19.55
C THR A 331 -4.91 9.27 19.99
N PRO A 332 -6.02 8.78 20.59
CA PRO A 332 -7.11 9.64 21.03
C PRO A 332 -6.59 10.61 22.10
N GLY A 333 -6.84 11.90 21.93
CA GLY A 333 -6.43 12.95 22.90
C GLY A 333 -5.06 13.57 22.65
N GLN A 334 -4.27 13.10 21.72
CA GLN A 334 -3.08 13.83 21.26
C GLN A 334 -3.48 14.86 20.21
N ALA A 335 -3.36 16.15 20.57
CA ALA A 335 -3.61 17.24 19.64
C ALA A 335 -2.58 17.18 18.48
N ARG A 336 -3.02 17.46 17.25
CA ARG A 336 -2.11 17.70 16.13
C ARG A 336 -1.22 18.88 16.50
N SER A 337 0.07 18.65 16.67
CA SER A 337 1.05 19.71 16.91
C SER A 337 1.25 20.46 15.60
N GLY A 338 0.67 21.65 15.50
CA GLY A 338 0.99 22.66 14.51
C GLY A 338 0.53 22.40 13.04
N PRO A 339 0.53 23.45 12.24
CA PRO A 339 0.40 23.31 10.78
C PRO A 339 1.62 22.54 10.24
N PRO A 340 1.45 21.77 9.12
CA PRO A 340 2.56 21.09 8.49
C PRO A 340 3.65 22.12 8.17
N GLU A 341 4.89 21.77 8.47
CA GLU A 341 6.06 22.58 8.14
C GLU A 341 6.00 22.84 6.63
N ALA A 342 5.88 24.11 6.28
CA ALA A 342 5.82 24.50 4.89
C ALA A 342 7.06 23.95 4.17
N PRO A 343 6.94 23.35 2.99
CA PRO A 343 8.09 22.89 2.23
C PRO A 343 9.05 24.05 2.06
N ASP A 344 10.33 23.77 2.28
CA ASP A 344 11.43 24.75 2.16
C ASP A 344 11.19 25.57 0.88
N PRO A 345 11.16 26.92 0.94
CA PRO A 345 10.73 27.70 -0.19
C PRO A 345 11.62 27.42 -1.40
N ALA A 346 11.06 26.69 -2.36
CA ALA A 346 11.65 26.53 -3.69
C ALA A 346 11.89 27.94 -4.23
N GLY A 347 13.15 28.39 -4.30
CA GLY A 347 13.46 29.71 -4.84
C GLY A 347 14.61 30.47 -4.19
N ARG A 348 15.31 29.90 -3.20
CA ARG A 348 16.55 30.55 -2.74
C ARG A 348 17.60 30.49 -3.84
N PRO A 349 18.18 31.64 -4.26
CA PRO A 349 19.23 31.65 -5.27
C PRO A 349 20.41 30.78 -4.82
N ARG A 350 20.82 29.85 -5.68
CA ARG A 350 22.05 29.07 -5.46
C ARG A 350 23.25 29.97 -5.71
N ILE A 351 24.20 29.98 -4.78
CA ILE A 351 25.44 30.75 -4.92
C ILE A 351 26.51 29.85 -5.53
N VAL A 352 27.13 30.30 -6.60
CA VAL A 352 28.23 29.62 -7.33
C VAL A 352 29.43 30.53 -7.39
N GLU A 353 30.63 30.02 -7.11
CA GLU A 353 31.87 30.75 -7.31
C GLU A 353 32.25 30.68 -8.79
N CYS A 354 32.35 31.85 -9.42
CA CYS A 354 32.61 32.00 -10.82
C CYS A 354 33.65 33.13 -11.04
N ARG A 355 34.82 32.82 -11.58
CA ARG A 355 35.93 33.79 -11.83
C ARG A 355 36.40 34.53 -10.57
N GLY A 356 36.35 33.89 -9.41
CA GLY A 356 36.74 34.46 -8.11
C GLY A 356 35.72 35.33 -7.44
N GLU A 357 34.50 35.47 -8.02
CA GLU A 357 33.36 36.15 -7.44
C GLU A 357 32.20 35.19 -7.16
N ARG A 358 31.31 35.55 -6.26
CA ARG A 358 30.15 34.75 -5.86
C ARG A 358 28.93 35.22 -6.62
N HIS A 359 28.41 34.39 -7.51
CA HIS A 359 27.25 34.68 -8.37
C HIS A 359 26.05 33.87 -7.94
N ARG A 360 24.85 34.45 -8.10
CA ARG A 360 23.59 33.82 -7.80
C ARG A 360 23.01 33.20 -9.05
N ILE A 361 22.45 32.00 -8.89
CA ILE A 361 21.63 31.33 -9.91
C ILE A 361 20.20 31.32 -9.38
N GLY A 362 19.24 31.74 -10.19
CA GLY A 362 17.83 31.80 -9.82
C GLY A 362 16.92 31.84 -11.03
N LEU A 363 15.60 31.84 -10.77
CA LEU A 363 14.58 31.77 -11.81
C LEU A 363 14.26 33.18 -12.37
N VAL A 364 14.33 33.34 -13.69
CA VAL A 364 13.91 34.54 -14.42
C VAL A 364 13.09 34.12 -15.62
N GLY A 365 11.90 34.68 -15.77
CA GLY A 365 11.00 34.37 -16.90
C GLY A 365 10.61 32.87 -16.96
N GLY A 366 10.63 32.19 -15.81
CA GLY A 366 10.29 30.77 -15.74
C GLY A 366 11.41 29.81 -16.09
N ALA A 367 12.67 30.28 -16.20
CA ALA A 367 13.83 29.44 -16.44
C ALA A 367 14.99 29.77 -15.49
N LEU A 368 15.84 28.78 -15.20
CA LEU A 368 17.02 28.91 -14.35
C LEU A 368 18.14 29.65 -15.10
N VAL A 369 18.58 30.79 -14.56
CA VAL A 369 19.62 31.64 -15.17
C VAL A 369 20.62 32.14 -14.13
N ALA A 370 21.79 32.55 -14.58
CA ALA A 370 22.79 33.23 -13.76
C ALA A 370 22.40 34.72 -13.61
N LEU A 371 22.05 35.14 -12.38
CA LEU A 371 21.46 36.46 -12.11
C LEU A 371 22.46 37.62 -12.17
N ASP A 372 23.71 37.33 -11.82
CA ASP A 372 24.76 38.36 -11.64
C ASP A 372 25.70 38.47 -12.85
N HIS A 373 25.32 37.90 -13.98
CA HIS A 373 26.03 38.04 -15.27
C HIS A 373 25.24 38.86 -16.27
N ASP A 374 25.95 39.61 -17.12
CA ASP A 374 25.32 40.25 -18.27
C ASP A 374 24.79 39.18 -19.26
N PRO A 375 23.54 39.25 -19.70
CA PRO A 375 23.00 38.32 -20.67
C PRO A 375 23.74 38.25 -21.99
N ALA A 376 24.40 39.37 -22.41
CA ALA A 376 25.25 39.39 -23.60
C ALA A 376 26.58 38.67 -23.39
N GLU A 377 27.12 38.73 -22.17
CA GLU A 377 28.32 37.95 -21.78
C GLU A 377 28.02 36.46 -21.77
N LEU A 378 26.91 36.05 -21.14
CA LEU A 378 26.49 34.64 -21.11
C LEU A 378 26.36 34.04 -22.52
N ARG A 379 25.72 34.76 -23.44
CA ARG A 379 25.59 34.31 -24.83
C ARG A 379 26.90 34.18 -25.57
N ARG A 380 27.87 35.06 -25.30
CA ARG A 380 29.23 34.93 -25.87
C ARG A 380 29.94 33.72 -25.31
N GLU A 381 29.80 33.47 -24.02
CA GLU A 381 30.42 32.32 -23.37
C GLU A 381 29.79 30.99 -23.82
N GLU A 382 28.47 30.94 -24.04
CA GLU A 382 27.79 29.77 -24.62
C GLU A 382 28.34 29.44 -26.01
N LEU A 383 28.59 30.45 -26.85
CA LEU A 383 29.24 30.25 -28.15
C LEU A 383 30.69 29.84 -28.03
N LEU A 384 31.43 30.35 -27.04
CA LEU A 384 32.79 29.93 -26.76
C LEU A 384 32.90 28.49 -26.25
N VAL A 385 31.91 28.03 -25.50
CA VAL A 385 31.83 26.65 -25.02
C VAL A 385 31.76 25.66 -26.17
N GLU A 386 31.06 25.99 -27.25
CA GLU A 386 31.03 25.14 -28.45
C GLU A 386 32.40 25.01 -29.11
N LEU A 387 33.28 26.02 -28.94
CA LEU A 387 34.63 26.03 -29.51
C LEU A 387 35.70 25.50 -28.56
N THR A 388 35.57 25.79 -27.26
CA THR A 388 36.62 25.50 -26.26
C THR A 388 36.33 24.28 -25.39
N GLY A 389 35.04 23.87 -25.32
CA GLY A 389 34.58 22.77 -24.48
C GLY A 389 34.58 23.07 -22.99
N THR A 390 34.90 24.30 -22.55
CA THR A 390 35.00 24.65 -21.12
C THR A 390 33.99 25.71 -20.73
N PRO A 391 32.82 25.34 -20.16
CA PRO A 391 31.81 26.30 -19.74
C PRO A 391 32.22 27.04 -18.47
N LEU A 392 31.70 28.28 -18.31
CA LEU A 392 31.74 29.01 -17.05
C LEU A 392 31.16 28.17 -15.89
N PRO A 393 31.70 28.32 -14.67
CA PRO A 393 31.14 27.63 -13.49
C PRO A 393 29.65 27.82 -13.30
N CYS A 394 29.08 29.01 -13.55
CA CYS A 394 27.64 29.24 -13.49
C CYS A 394 26.87 28.44 -14.55
N LEU A 395 27.33 28.43 -15.81
CA LEU A 395 26.71 27.66 -16.89
C LEU A 395 26.84 26.15 -16.63
N ARG A 396 27.96 25.69 -16.07
CA ARG A 396 28.13 24.31 -15.65
C ARG A 396 27.16 23.94 -14.54
N ALA A 397 26.95 24.79 -13.53
CA ALA A 397 26.04 24.52 -12.45
C ALA A 397 24.57 24.50 -12.92
N ILE A 398 24.22 25.34 -13.90
CA ILE A 398 22.88 25.28 -14.54
C ILE A 398 22.74 23.99 -15.35
N ASP A 399 23.73 23.60 -16.14
CA ASP A 399 23.72 22.37 -16.91
C ASP A 399 23.62 21.13 -16.01
N GLU A 400 24.38 21.09 -14.91
CA GLU A 400 24.32 20.02 -13.93
C GLU A 400 22.97 19.96 -13.23
N ALA A 401 22.35 21.10 -12.91
CA ALA A 401 20.99 21.15 -12.36
C ALA A 401 19.95 20.58 -13.32
N HIS A 402 20.10 20.76 -14.62
CA HIS A 402 19.21 20.16 -15.62
C HIS A 402 19.47 18.66 -15.82
N ARG A 403 20.71 18.21 -15.79
CA ARG A 403 21.06 16.82 -16.07
C ARG A 403 20.98 15.93 -14.84
N ARG A 404 21.53 16.41 -13.74
CA ARG A 404 21.72 15.62 -12.50
C ARG A 404 21.53 16.50 -11.27
N PRO A 405 20.31 16.98 -11.01
CA PRO A 405 20.02 17.80 -9.84
C PRO A 405 20.26 17.02 -8.54
N ASP A 406 20.60 17.73 -7.47
CA ASP A 406 20.79 17.15 -6.13
C ASP A 406 19.53 16.39 -5.66
N CYS A 407 18.35 16.82 -6.12
CA CYS A 407 17.06 16.17 -5.82
C CYS A 407 16.70 14.98 -6.75
N LEU A 408 17.60 14.56 -7.66
CA LEU A 408 17.31 13.49 -8.65
C LEU A 408 16.88 12.18 -7.98
N SER A 409 17.47 11.82 -6.84
CA SER A 409 17.06 10.64 -6.08
C SER A 409 15.61 10.76 -5.58
N GLY A 410 15.24 11.91 -5.04
CA GLY A 410 13.87 12.18 -4.58
C GLY A 410 12.86 12.23 -5.74
N VAL A 411 13.26 12.79 -6.90
CA VAL A 411 12.43 12.76 -8.12
C VAL A 411 12.20 11.33 -8.58
N ARG A 412 13.26 10.51 -8.63
CA ARG A 412 13.17 9.09 -9.00
C ARG A 412 12.24 8.32 -8.08
N GLU A 413 12.41 8.45 -6.77
CA GLU A 413 11.55 7.80 -5.78
C GLU A 413 10.07 8.18 -5.96
N ARG A 414 9.77 9.47 -6.17
CA ARG A 414 8.39 9.92 -6.45
C ARG A 414 7.83 9.30 -7.71
N LEU A 415 8.59 9.27 -8.80
CA LEU A 415 8.18 8.67 -10.07
C LEU A 415 7.97 7.15 -9.95
N ASP A 416 8.82 6.46 -9.21
CA ASP A 416 8.70 5.02 -8.99
C ASP A 416 7.47 4.69 -8.13
N HIS A 417 7.13 5.51 -7.16
CA HIS A 417 5.93 5.38 -6.33
C HIS A 417 4.65 5.97 -6.96
N GLY A 418 4.77 6.62 -8.12
CA GLY A 418 3.65 7.17 -8.88
C GLY A 418 3.22 8.57 -8.48
N ASP A 419 3.98 9.26 -7.65
CA ASP A 419 3.78 10.66 -7.31
C ASP A 419 4.36 11.56 -8.42
N ILE A 420 3.76 11.49 -9.60
CA ILE A 420 4.17 12.30 -10.76
C ILE A 420 4.02 13.79 -10.49
N PRO A 421 2.88 14.27 -9.92
CA PRO A 421 2.74 15.69 -9.62
C PRO A 421 3.81 16.20 -8.66
N GLY A 422 4.13 15.45 -7.60
CA GLY A 422 5.17 15.83 -6.67
C GLY A 422 6.57 15.81 -7.30
N ALA A 423 6.86 14.86 -8.19
CA ALA A 423 8.11 14.84 -8.94
C ALA A 423 8.24 16.06 -9.86
N LEU A 424 7.18 16.39 -10.61
CA LEU A 424 7.17 17.58 -11.48
C LEU A 424 7.28 18.88 -10.69
N ALA A 425 6.56 19.00 -9.56
CA ALA A 425 6.66 20.17 -8.69
C ALA A 425 8.09 20.42 -8.19
N VAL A 426 8.84 19.35 -7.86
CA VAL A 426 10.25 19.47 -7.48
C VAL A 426 11.10 19.96 -8.65
N VAL A 427 10.88 19.43 -9.86
CA VAL A 427 11.61 19.85 -11.07
C VAL A 427 11.28 21.29 -11.44
N GLU A 428 10.00 21.65 -11.44
CA GLU A 428 9.56 23.02 -11.73
C GLU A 428 10.03 24.02 -10.68
N GLY A 429 10.06 23.64 -9.40
CA GLY A 429 10.61 24.47 -8.34
C GLY A 429 12.12 24.73 -8.48
N LEU A 430 12.85 23.80 -9.08
CA LEU A 430 14.29 23.94 -9.31
C LEU A 430 14.64 24.68 -10.60
N LEU A 431 13.99 24.31 -11.71
CA LEU A 431 14.38 24.75 -13.06
C LEU A 431 13.43 25.81 -13.63
N GLY A 432 12.23 25.92 -13.06
CA GLY A 432 11.11 26.72 -13.57
C GLY A 432 10.19 25.92 -14.50
N PRO A 433 8.90 26.36 -14.62
CA PRO A 433 7.90 25.68 -15.44
C PRO A 433 8.16 25.74 -16.94
N GLU A 434 8.91 26.75 -17.40
CA GLU A 434 9.23 26.96 -18.82
C GLU A 434 10.60 26.34 -19.20
N ALA A 435 11.26 25.64 -18.28
CA ALA A 435 12.58 25.07 -18.52
C ALA A 435 12.53 23.90 -19.50
N VAL A 436 13.37 23.96 -20.53
CA VAL A 436 13.61 22.83 -21.44
C VAL A 436 14.68 21.92 -20.85
N LEU A 437 14.29 20.68 -20.56
CA LEU A 437 15.23 19.70 -19.99
C LEU A 437 16.31 19.31 -21.00
N ARG A 438 17.55 19.34 -20.54
CA ARG A 438 18.71 18.88 -21.32
C ARG A 438 18.83 17.35 -21.25
N ASP A 439 19.51 16.77 -22.25
CA ASP A 439 19.78 15.33 -22.25
C ASP A 439 20.57 14.93 -21.00
N GLY A 440 20.15 13.87 -20.35
CA GLY A 440 20.79 13.36 -19.15
C GLY A 440 19.84 12.62 -18.19
N PRO A 441 20.36 12.18 -17.02
CA PRO A 441 19.64 11.32 -16.10
C PRO A 441 18.26 11.83 -15.66
N LEU A 442 18.07 13.14 -15.47
CA LEU A 442 16.77 13.69 -15.08
C LEU A 442 15.72 13.49 -16.18
N ARG A 443 16.08 13.83 -17.42
CA ARG A 443 15.18 13.62 -18.58
C ARG A 443 14.88 12.14 -18.79
N ASP A 444 15.91 11.27 -18.68
CA ASP A 444 15.75 9.81 -18.84
C ASP A 444 14.73 9.23 -17.83
N GLU A 445 14.76 9.69 -16.58
CA GLU A 445 13.79 9.26 -15.55
C GLU A 445 12.37 9.70 -15.89
N LEU A 446 12.17 10.96 -16.30
CA LEU A 446 10.84 11.47 -16.68
C LEU A 446 10.29 10.76 -17.91
N GLU A 447 11.12 10.52 -18.95
CA GLU A 447 10.74 9.76 -20.13
C GLU A 447 10.45 8.30 -19.80
N SER A 448 11.22 7.68 -18.89
CA SER A 448 10.98 6.33 -18.42
C SER A 448 9.62 6.24 -17.69
N ALA A 449 9.30 7.23 -16.83
CA ALA A 449 8.01 7.30 -16.16
C ALA A 449 6.86 7.48 -17.16
N ALA A 450 7.03 8.31 -18.19
CA ALA A 450 6.04 8.49 -19.26
C ALA A 450 5.80 7.19 -20.05
N ARG A 451 6.88 6.48 -20.43
CA ARG A 451 6.79 5.16 -21.11
C ARG A 451 6.06 4.13 -20.23
N ARG A 452 6.36 4.08 -18.93
CA ARG A 452 5.64 3.20 -17.98
C ARG A 452 4.15 3.53 -17.96
N ARG A 453 3.78 4.81 -17.96
CA ARG A 453 2.37 5.24 -17.98
C ARG A 453 1.64 4.82 -19.26
N ILE A 454 2.29 4.91 -20.42
CA ILE A 454 1.75 4.41 -21.70
C ILE A 454 1.53 2.90 -21.62
N ALA A 455 2.50 2.12 -21.11
CA ALA A 455 2.38 0.68 -20.95
C ALA A 455 1.16 0.30 -20.07
N TYR A 456 0.94 1.03 -18.99
CA TYR A 456 -0.23 0.85 -18.15
C TYR A 456 -1.54 1.18 -18.89
N GLY A 457 -1.59 2.27 -19.65
CA GLY A 457 -2.75 2.61 -20.48
C GLY A 457 -3.10 1.52 -21.49
N LEU A 458 -2.09 0.97 -22.17
CA LEU A 458 -2.24 -0.15 -23.10
C LEU A 458 -2.73 -1.43 -22.39
N TYR A 459 -2.22 -1.72 -21.21
CA TYR A 459 -2.70 -2.83 -20.37
C TYR A 459 -4.18 -2.67 -20.04
N ARG A 460 -4.61 -1.50 -19.55
CA ARG A 460 -6.01 -1.22 -19.21
C ARG A 460 -6.94 -1.31 -20.42
N ALA A 461 -6.47 -0.85 -21.57
CA ALA A 461 -7.22 -0.95 -22.83
C ALA A 461 -7.27 -2.39 -23.38
N GLY A 462 -6.54 -3.35 -22.79
CA GLY A 462 -6.42 -4.72 -23.32
C GLY A 462 -5.66 -4.83 -24.64
N LEU A 463 -4.88 -3.79 -24.99
CA LEU A 463 -4.14 -3.68 -26.24
C LEU A 463 -2.73 -4.26 -26.15
N ALA A 464 -2.16 -4.39 -24.95
CA ALA A 464 -0.84 -4.98 -24.74
C ALA A 464 -0.94 -6.21 -23.82
N ASP A 465 -0.45 -7.33 -24.34
CA ASP A 465 -0.27 -8.57 -23.59
C ASP A 465 1.06 -9.19 -24.07
N PRO A 466 2.13 -9.10 -23.24
CA PRO A 466 3.43 -9.65 -23.65
C PRO A 466 3.40 -11.18 -23.84
N SER A 467 2.39 -11.87 -23.33
CA SER A 467 2.20 -13.31 -23.61
C SER A 467 1.73 -13.59 -25.03
N ARG A 468 1.05 -12.63 -25.67
CA ARG A 468 0.61 -12.72 -27.06
C ARG A 468 1.72 -12.45 -28.10
N GLY A 469 2.77 -11.71 -27.71
CA GLY A 469 3.93 -11.42 -28.57
C GLY A 469 4.93 -12.57 -28.68
N ARG A 470 4.80 -13.63 -27.88
CA ARG A 470 5.60 -14.86 -27.99
C ARG A 470 4.91 -15.87 -28.93
N VAL A 471 4.59 -15.44 -30.13
CA VAL A 471 4.29 -16.38 -31.22
C VAL A 471 5.61 -17.01 -31.63
N ARG A 472 5.79 -18.29 -31.21
CA ARG A 472 6.70 -19.29 -31.81
C ARG A 472 8.04 -18.75 -32.35
N ALA A 473 8.97 -18.53 -31.44
CA ALA A 473 10.36 -18.73 -31.79
C ALA A 473 10.84 -19.97 -31.01
N ASP A 474 10.97 -21.01 -31.79
CA ASP A 474 11.84 -22.18 -31.61
C ASP A 474 11.63 -23.09 -30.37
N VAL A 475 11.03 -24.22 -30.68
CA VAL A 475 11.10 -25.48 -29.93
C VAL A 475 12.58 -25.94 -29.96
N GLY A 476 13.38 -25.64 -28.92
CA GLY A 476 14.72 -26.22 -28.88
C GLY A 476 15.67 -25.85 -27.78
N ARG A 477 15.50 -24.76 -27.03
CA ARG A 477 16.41 -24.48 -25.90
C ARG A 477 15.65 -24.00 -24.67
N ARG A 478 15.53 -24.88 -23.66
CA ARG A 478 15.18 -24.47 -22.31
C ARG A 478 16.25 -23.51 -21.82
N PRO A 479 15.94 -22.20 -21.55
CA PRO A 479 16.89 -21.34 -20.88
C PRO A 479 17.09 -21.86 -19.47
N PRO A 480 18.31 -21.70 -18.88
CA PRO A 480 18.57 -22.06 -17.51
C PRO A 480 17.57 -21.34 -16.63
N ARG A 481 16.98 -22.08 -15.67
CA ARG A 481 16.09 -21.52 -14.64
C ARG A 481 16.89 -20.55 -13.77
N HIS A 482 16.98 -19.30 -14.18
CA HIS A 482 17.37 -18.23 -13.26
C HIS A 482 16.32 -18.20 -12.15
N ARG A 483 16.73 -18.64 -10.95
CA ARG A 483 15.95 -18.45 -9.73
C ARG A 483 15.70 -16.95 -9.62
N ARG A 484 14.47 -16.50 -9.89
CA ARG A 484 14.05 -15.13 -9.60
C ARG A 484 14.29 -14.89 -8.11
N PRO A 485 14.94 -13.79 -7.70
CA PRO A 485 15.11 -13.48 -6.31
C PRO A 485 13.72 -13.44 -5.65
N ARG A 486 13.58 -14.16 -4.53
CA ARG A 486 12.34 -14.16 -3.75
C ARG A 486 12.28 -12.84 -3.00
N VAL A 487 11.48 -11.92 -3.49
CA VAL A 487 11.29 -10.60 -2.88
C VAL A 487 10.37 -10.74 -1.68
N ALA A 488 10.81 -10.26 -0.51
CA ALA A 488 9.99 -10.20 0.69
C ALA A 488 8.78 -9.27 0.47
N THR A 489 7.62 -9.68 0.98
CA THR A 489 6.39 -8.87 0.92
C THR A 489 6.01 -8.47 2.33
N PHE A 490 5.71 -7.18 2.54
CA PHE A 490 5.20 -6.62 3.78
C PHE A 490 3.76 -6.16 3.58
N PHE A 491 3.03 -6.12 4.68
CA PHE A 491 1.65 -5.64 4.73
C PHE A 491 1.54 -4.53 5.77
#